data_43bd068777dec8b17b7e4a93cbfc790b
#
_entry.id   43bd068777dec8b17b7e4a93cbfc790b
#
_cell.length_a   1.000
_cell.length_b   1.000
_cell.length_c   1.000
_cell.angle_alpha   90.00
_cell.angle_beta   90.00
_cell.angle_gamma   90.00
#
_symmetry.space_group_name_H-M   'P 1'
#
loop_
_entity.id
_entity.type
_entity.pdbx_description
1 polymer ?
#
loop_
_entity_poly.entity_id
_entity_poly.type
_entity_poly.pdbx_seq_one_letter_code
_entity_poly.pdbx_strand_id
1 'polypeptide(L)'
;MDNSYIFSYTAATLMLHETHEVIKKYLEFRDWDKTKDFVIEENVMQKQSVSSRKRVFIEIKRRVESLTSEQLEYFKDASSSDIRNLIFLAILKTYRFIFEFIVEVVLKKFLMFDYRILNSDYESFFESKKYAIEQLENITQNTEYKLKQVLFRILEESMFIDSTKNKNILKPILSNEVIELIAKDNPAFLKAFLFTDYEIEKVKERYL
;
A
#
# COMPACT_ATOMS: atom_id res chain seq x y z
N MET A 1 1.66 1.60 17.83
CA MET A 1 1.00 0.98 16.69
C MET A 1 0.14 -0.16 17.20
N ASP A 2 -1.11 -0.21 16.81
CA ASP A 2 -1.96 -1.37 17.09
C ASP A 2 -1.28 -2.61 16.46
N ASN A 3 -1.11 -3.65 17.26
CA ASN A 3 -0.37 -4.85 16.86
C ASN A 3 -1.23 -5.81 16.01
N SER A 4 -2.44 -5.39 15.64
CA SER A 4 -3.37 -6.22 14.87
C SER A 4 -3.01 -6.23 13.39
N TYR A 5 -3.11 -7.41 12.78
CA TYR A 5 -2.99 -7.57 11.33
C TYR A 5 -4.37 -7.44 10.66
N ILE A 6 -4.44 -6.60 9.64
CA ILE A 6 -5.65 -6.42 8.85
C ILE A 6 -5.43 -7.12 7.50
N PHE A 7 -6.33 -8.06 7.16
CA PHE A 7 -6.25 -8.84 5.91
C PHE A 7 -7.35 -8.48 4.91
N SER A 8 -8.07 -7.36 5.12
CA SER A 8 -9.16 -6.92 4.23
C SER A 8 -8.67 -6.47 2.85
N TYR A 9 -7.36 -6.29 2.64
CA TYR A 9 -6.81 -5.94 1.33
C TYR A 9 -7.16 -6.92 0.22
N THR A 10 -7.59 -8.14 0.57
CA THR A 10 -8.12 -9.11 -0.41
C THR A 10 -9.38 -8.62 -1.13
N ALA A 11 -10.06 -7.61 -0.59
CA ALA A 11 -11.25 -7.00 -1.20
C ALA A 11 -10.93 -5.95 -2.26
N ALA A 12 -9.70 -5.41 -2.27
CA ALA A 12 -9.33 -4.27 -3.11
C ALA A 12 -7.81 -4.27 -3.37
N THR A 13 -7.41 -4.25 -4.64
CA THR A 13 -6.01 -4.07 -5.07
C THR A 13 -5.52 -2.64 -4.80
N LEU A 14 -4.59 -2.10 -5.57
CA LEU A 14 -4.13 -0.70 -5.42
C LEU A 14 -5.28 0.30 -5.62
N MET A 15 -6.16 0.04 -6.60
CA MET A 15 -7.30 0.90 -6.92
C MET A 15 -6.91 2.36 -7.12
N LEU A 16 -5.90 2.59 -7.97
CA LEU A 16 -5.27 3.89 -8.18
C LEU A 16 -6.29 4.99 -8.54
N HIS A 17 -7.12 4.73 -9.56
CA HIS A 17 -8.11 5.69 -10.04
C HIS A 17 -9.19 5.95 -8.99
N GLU A 18 -9.78 4.89 -8.44
CA GLU A 18 -10.87 4.99 -7.46
C GLU A 18 -10.41 5.73 -6.20
N THR A 19 -9.21 5.40 -5.71
CA THR A 19 -8.65 6.04 -4.50
C THR A 19 -8.38 7.53 -4.75
N HIS A 20 -7.80 7.87 -5.90
CA HIS A 20 -7.53 9.26 -6.26
C HIS A 20 -8.81 10.09 -6.36
N GLU A 21 -9.86 9.57 -7.00
CA GLU A 21 -11.15 10.26 -7.10
C GLU A 21 -11.83 10.43 -5.73
N VAL A 22 -11.75 9.44 -4.86
CA VAL A 22 -12.26 9.56 -3.47
C VAL A 22 -11.48 10.62 -2.70
N ILE A 23 -10.14 10.67 -2.81
CA ILE A 23 -9.30 11.68 -2.15
C ILE A 23 -9.67 13.07 -2.64
N LYS A 24 -9.84 13.29 -3.94
CA LYS A 24 -10.26 14.58 -4.49
C LYS A 24 -11.55 15.08 -3.84
N LYS A 25 -12.56 14.21 -3.75
CA LYS A 25 -13.84 14.58 -3.14
C LYS A 25 -13.73 14.79 -1.64
N TYR A 26 -12.93 14.00 -0.96
CA TYR A 26 -12.66 14.24 0.45
C TYR A 26 -11.94 15.59 0.69
N LEU A 27 -10.98 15.96 -0.14
CA LEU A 27 -10.29 17.24 -0.06
C LEU A 27 -11.20 18.44 -0.34
N GLU A 28 -12.25 18.24 -1.18
CA GLU A 28 -13.27 19.24 -1.46
C GLU A 28 -14.23 19.41 -0.29
N PHE A 29 -14.78 18.31 0.24
CA PHE A 29 -15.84 18.34 1.26
C PHE A 29 -15.32 18.40 2.69
N ARG A 30 -14.14 17.86 2.95
CA ARG A 30 -13.54 17.70 4.30
C ARG A 30 -14.46 16.95 5.28
N ASP A 31 -15.33 16.11 4.74
CA ASP A 31 -16.36 15.38 5.45
C ASP A 31 -16.54 14.00 4.80
N TRP A 32 -16.29 12.94 5.58
CA TRP A 32 -16.37 11.58 5.06
C TRP A 32 -17.78 11.11 4.73
N ASP A 33 -18.80 11.61 5.44
CA ASP A 33 -20.19 11.21 5.17
C ASP A 33 -20.68 11.86 3.86
N LYS A 34 -20.41 13.14 3.66
CA LYS A 34 -20.68 13.82 2.39
C LYS A 34 -19.90 13.19 1.23
N THR A 35 -18.62 12.87 1.45
CA THR A 35 -17.80 12.20 0.44
C THR A 35 -18.37 10.85 0.06
N LYS A 36 -18.78 10.05 1.05
CA LYS A 36 -19.38 8.73 0.84
C LYS A 36 -20.67 8.82 0.02
N ASP A 37 -21.58 9.71 0.42
CA ASP A 37 -22.87 9.85 -0.25
C ASP A 37 -22.65 10.23 -1.71
N PHE A 38 -21.84 11.25 -1.98
CA PHE A 38 -21.50 11.68 -3.34
C PHE A 38 -20.85 10.55 -4.17
N VAL A 39 -19.81 9.91 -3.64
CA VAL A 39 -19.05 8.88 -4.36
C VAL A 39 -19.91 7.66 -4.68
N ILE A 40 -20.86 7.30 -3.81
CA ILE A 40 -21.76 6.18 -4.02
C ILE A 40 -22.87 6.52 -5.00
N GLU A 41 -23.50 7.69 -4.89
CA GLU A 41 -24.59 8.13 -5.75
C GLU A 41 -24.10 8.35 -7.19
N GLU A 42 -23.03 9.12 -7.37
CA GLU A 42 -22.44 9.43 -8.68
C GLU A 42 -21.62 8.28 -9.28
N ASN A 43 -21.46 7.18 -8.54
CA ASN A 43 -20.69 6.02 -8.97
C ASN A 43 -19.27 6.37 -9.46
N VAL A 44 -18.61 7.29 -8.79
CA VAL A 44 -17.25 7.79 -9.15
C VAL A 44 -16.24 6.65 -9.31
N MET A 45 -16.41 5.58 -8.53
CA MET A 45 -15.55 4.38 -8.57
C MET A 45 -15.94 3.38 -9.68
N GLN A 46 -16.94 3.66 -10.49
CA GLN A 46 -17.41 2.85 -11.63
C GLN A 46 -17.69 1.37 -11.26
N LYS A 47 -18.30 1.12 -10.09
CA LYS A 47 -18.68 -0.23 -9.66
C LYS A 47 -20.14 -0.54 -10.01
N GLN A 48 -20.40 -1.79 -10.41
CA GLN A 48 -21.70 -2.22 -10.92
C GLN A 48 -22.82 -2.14 -9.87
N SER A 49 -22.55 -2.50 -8.62
CA SER A 49 -23.58 -2.52 -7.57
C SER A 49 -23.30 -1.54 -6.46
N VAL A 50 -24.36 -1.03 -5.83
CA VAL A 50 -24.27 -0.16 -4.64
C VAL A 50 -23.54 -0.85 -3.48
N SER A 51 -23.76 -2.15 -3.28
CA SER A 51 -23.07 -2.94 -2.26
C SER A 51 -21.55 -2.99 -2.52
N SER A 52 -21.14 -3.17 -3.78
CA SER A 52 -19.73 -3.12 -4.16
C SER A 52 -19.13 -1.73 -3.94
N ARG A 53 -19.86 -0.65 -4.29
CA ARG A 53 -19.42 0.73 -4.04
C ARG A 53 -19.16 0.97 -2.57
N LYS A 54 -20.13 0.60 -1.71
CA LYS A 54 -20.00 0.76 -0.25
C LYS A 54 -18.78 0.03 0.31
N ARG A 55 -18.57 -1.23 -0.10
CA ARG A 55 -17.43 -2.03 0.37
C ARG A 55 -16.09 -1.44 -0.06
N VAL A 56 -15.97 -1.03 -1.32
CA VAL A 56 -14.76 -0.41 -1.86
C VAL A 56 -14.49 0.93 -1.19
N PHE A 57 -15.51 1.76 -0.98
CA PHE A 57 -15.38 3.04 -0.28
C PHE A 57 -14.84 2.86 1.14
N ILE A 58 -15.37 1.91 1.91
CA ILE A 58 -14.89 1.62 3.28
C ILE A 58 -13.40 1.25 3.26
N GLU A 59 -12.99 0.47 2.29
CA GLU A 59 -11.61 0.04 2.16
C GLU A 59 -10.68 1.21 1.78
N ILE A 60 -11.10 2.04 0.82
CA ILE A 60 -10.36 3.25 0.43
C ILE A 60 -10.27 4.23 1.61
N LYS A 61 -11.40 4.51 2.28
CA LYS A 61 -11.43 5.40 3.45
C LYS A 61 -10.40 4.96 4.50
N ARG A 62 -10.38 3.68 4.88
CA ARG A 62 -9.43 3.12 5.84
C ARG A 62 -7.97 3.41 5.46
N ARG A 63 -7.62 3.23 4.18
CA ARG A 63 -6.27 3.49 3.67
C ARG A 63 -5.94 4.98 3.72
N VAL A 64 -6.84 5.81 3.25
CA VAL A 64 -6.67 7.28 3.19
C VAL A 64 -6.55 7.88 4.60
N GLU A 65 -7.30 7.38 5.58
CA GLU A 65 -7.20 7.80 6.98
C GLU A 65 -5.86 7.47 7.64
N SER A 66 -5.05 6.60 7.05
CA SER A 66 -3.67 6.33 7.51
C SER A 66 -2.67 7.40 7.09
N LEU A 67 -3.00 8.23 6.10
CA LEU A 67 -2.13 9.30 5.61
C LEU A 67 -2.19 10.52 6.53
N THR A 68 -1.10 11.27 6.61
CA THR A 68 -1.06 12.54 7.33
C THR A 68 -1.80 13.64 6.54
N SER A 69 -2.16 14.73 7.22
CA SER A 69 -2.79 15.86 6.56
C SER A 69 -1.91 16.44 5.45
N GLU A 70 -0.59 16.52 5.66
CA GLU A 70 0.36 17.02 4.67
C GLU A 70 0.42 16.10 3.44
N GLN A 71 0.46 14.78 3.66
CA GLN A 71 0.40 13.78 2.59
C GLN A 71 -0.89 13.91 1.78
N LEU A 72 -2.03 14.14 2.41
CA LEU A 72 -3.31 14.33 1.74
C LEU A 72 -3.38 15.65 0.96
N GLU A 73 -2.89 16.75 1.52
CA GLU A 73 -2.87 18.04 0.81
C GLU A 73 -2.02 17.97 -0.47
N TYR A 74 -0.90 17.26 -0.42
CA TYR A 74 0.00 17.12 -1.56
C TYR A 74 -0.66 16.46 -2.78
N PHE A 75 -1.73 15.67 -2.62
CA PHE A 75 -2.47 15.11 -3.76
C PHE A 75 -3.00 16.15 -4.75
N LYS A 76 -3.14 17.41 -4.34
CA LYS A 76 -3.60 18.50 -5.22
C LYS A 76 -2.62 18.85 -6.33
N ASP A 77 -1.33 18.74 -6.00
CA ASP A 77 -0.23 19.17 -6.87
C ASP A 77 0.67 17.99 -7.31
N ALA A 78 0.34 16.79 -6.86
CA ALA A 78 1.15 15.59 -7.07
C ALA A 78 1.14 15.12 -8.52
N SER A 79 2.29 14.69 -9.00
CA SER A 79 2.42 13.98 -10.27
C SER A 79 1.71 12.61 -10.21
N SER A 80 1.41 12.03 -11.38
CA SER A 80 0.80 10.69 -11.44
C SER A 80 1.66 9.60 -10.76
N SER A 81 2.99 9.74 -10.77
CA SER A 81 3.89 8.84 -10.05
C SER A 81 3.80 9.03 -8.54
N ASP A 82 3.74 10.28 -8.07
CA ASP A 82 3.63 10.58 -6.64
C ASP A 82 2.27 10.15 -6.08
N ILE A 83 1.19 10.36 -6.82
CA ILE A 83 -0.14 9.83 -6.47
C ILE A 83 -0.09 8.31 -6.26
N ARG A 84 0.55 7.57 -7.18
CA ARG A 84 0.72 6.12 -7.04
C ARG A 84 1.54 5.76 -5.80
N ASN A 85 2.66 6.44 -5.58
CA ASN A 85 3.53 6.19 -4.44
C ASN A 85 2.84 6.51 -3.10
N LEU A 86 2.05 7.58 -3.02
CA LEU A 86 1.29 7.92 -1.81
C LEU A 86 0.12 6.95 -1.55
N ILE A 87 -0.58 6.50 -2.59
CA ILE A 87 -1.62 5.45 -2.46
C ILE A 87 -0.98 4.13 -2.00
N PHE A 88 0.21 3.80 -2.52
CA PHE A 88 0.94 2.64 -2.06
C PHE A 88 1.43 2.81 -0.60
N LEU A 89 1.90 4.00 -0.22
CA LEU A 89 2.21 4.32 1.18
C LEU A 89 1.01 4.10 2.10
N ALA A 90 -0.19 4.54 1.71
CA ALA A 90 -1.41 4.31 2.48
C ALA A 90 -1.69 2.81 2.70
N ILE A 91 -1.43 1.97 1.68
CA ILE A 91 -1.50 0.52 1.79
C ILE A 91 -0.47 -0.02 2.80
N LEU A 92 0.78 0.43 2.73
CA LEU A 92 1.85 0.00 3.63
C LEU A 92 1.57 0.38 5.08
N LYS A 93 1.00 1.56 5.31
CA LYS A 93 0.61 2.03 6.64
C LYS A 93 -0.58 1.26 7.22
N THR A 94 -1.50 0.80 6.34
CA THR A 94 -2.71 0.09 6.74
C THR A 94 -2.48 -1.41 6.92
N TYR A 95 -1.68 -2.02 6.05
CA TYR A 95 -1.51 -3.48 6.01
C TYR A 95 -0.09 -3.87 6.37
N ARG A 96 0.14 -4.06 7.65
CA ARG A 96 1.42 -4.49 8.22
C ARG A 96 2.00 -5.73 7.52
N PHE A 97 1.17 -6.70 7.13
CA PHE A 97 1.60 -7.90 6.43
C PHE A 97 2.30 -7.60 5.10
N ILE A 98 1.77 -6.62 4.33
CA ILE A 98 2.36 -6.19 3.05
C ILE A 98 3.68 -5.47 3.31
N PHE A 99 3.70 -4.54 4.28
CA PHE A 99 4.91 -3.83 4.68
C PHE A 99 6.04 -4.80 5.08
N GLU A 100 5.72 -5.76 5.95
CA GLU A 100 6.71 -6.76 6.42
C GLU A 100 7.19 -7.65 5.29
N PHE A 101 6.32 -8.11 4.37
CA PHE A 101 6.75 -8.86 3.20
C PHE A 101 7.79 -8.09 2.36
N ILE A 102 7.55 -6.80 2.14
CA ILE A 102 8.49 -5.99 1.37
C ILE A 102 9.81 -5.82 2.12
N VAL A 103 9.78 -5.51 3.41
CA VAL A 103 11.02 -5.26 4.18
C VAL A 103 11.81 -6.55 4.44
N GLU A 104 11.11 -7.64 4.78
CA GLU A 104 11.76 -8.90 5.18
C GLU A 104 12.17 -9.77 4.01
N VAL A 105 11.50 -9.63 2.85
CA VAL A 105 11.78 -10.46 1.66
C VAL A 105 12.31 -9.61 0.52
N VAL A 106 11.51 -8.65 0.03
CA VAL A 106 11.83 -7.93 -1.21
C VAL A 106 13.08 -7.06 -1.06
N LEU A 107 13.16 -6.27 0.02
CA LEU A 107 14.32 -5.42 0.32
C LEU A 107 15.59 -6.26 0.50
N LYS A 108 15.53 -7.38 1.24
CA LYS A 108 16.69 -8.26 1.42
C LYS A 108 17.20 -8.83 0.10
N LYS A 109 16.29 -9.30 -0.76
CA LYS A 109 16.65 -9.79 -2.09
C LYS A 109 17.26 -8.67 -2.94
N PHE A 110 16.65 -7.49 -2.92
CA PHE A 110 17.17 -6.33 -3.65
C PHE A 110 18.59 -5.96 -3.23
N LEU A 111 18.87 -5.94 -1.92
CA LEU A 111 20.21 -5.65 -1.37
C LEU A 111 21.25 -6.74 -1.70
N MET A 112 20.80 -7.97 -1.92
CA MET A 112 21.64 -9.09 -2.37
C MET A 112 21.78 -9.18 -3.89
N PHE A 113 21.27 -8.19 -4.64
CA PHE A 113 21.24 -8.18 -6.12
C PHE A 113 20.43 -9.34 -6.72
N ASP A 114 19.57 -9.98 -5.96
CA ASP A 114 18.60 -10.96 -6.44
C ASP A 114 17.25 -10.25 -6.71
N TYR A 115 17.06 -9.86 -7.95
CA TYR A 115 15.93 -9.03 -8.36
C TYR A 115 14.69 -9.82 -8.75
N ARG A 116 14.55 -11.08 -8.37
CA ARG A 116 13.38 -11.89 -8.70
C ARG A 116 12.75 -12.52 -7.45
N ILE A 117 11.46 -12.27 -7.26
CA ILE A 117 10.70 -12.91 -6.17
C ILE A 117 10.19 -14.27 -6.65
N LEU A 118 10.56 -15.33 -5.95
CA LEU A 118 10.08 -16.68 -6.20
C LEU A 118 8.80 -16.97 -5.40
N ASN A 119 8.05 -17.98 -5.81
CA ASN A 119 6.89 -18.43 -5.03
C ASN A 119 7.32 -18.95 -3.64
N SER A 120 8.45 -19.63 -3.57
CA SER A 120 9.05 -20.11 -2.32
C SER A 120 9.41 -18.99 -1.33
N ASP A 121 9.78 -17.80 -1.82
CA ASP A 121 10.07 -16.66 -0.95
C ASP A 121 8.80 -16.21 -0.20
N TYR A 122 7.67 -16.15 -0.91
CA TYR A 122 6.39 -15.85 -0.27
C TYR A 122 5.94 -16.97 0.67
N GLU A 123 6.07 -18.22 0.25
CA GLU A 123 5.65 -19.38 1.05
C GLU A 123 6.44 -19.45 2.36
N SER A 124 7.75 -19.28 2.32
CA SER A 124 8.60 -19.23 3.51
C SER A 124 8.24 -18.06 4.44
N PHE A 125 7.99 -16.88 3.87
CA PHE A 125 7.53 -15.72 4.65
C PHE A 125 6.16 -16.00 5.29
N PHE A 126 5.21 -16.50 4.52
CA PHE A 126 3.86 -16.78 5.00
C PHE A 126 3.88 -17.80 6.15
N GLU A 127 4.59 -18.91 6.01
CA GLU A 127 4.73 -19.90 7.06
C GLU A 127 5.38 -19.34 8.33
N SER A 128 6.41 -18.46 8.17
CA SER A 128 7.01 -17.80 9.34
C SER A 128 6.00 -16.90 10.09
N LYS A 129 5.10 -16.22 9.36
CA LYS A 129 4.05 -15.38 9.95
C LYS A 129 2.91 -16.18 10.55
N LYS A 130 2.60 -17.34 10.00
CA LYS A 130 1.55 -18.24 10.49
C LYS A 130 1.77 -18.67 11.94
N TYR A 131 3.02 -18.92 12.32
CA TYR A 131 3.38 -19.21 13.71
C TYR A 131 3.28 -18.01 14.67
N ALA A 132 3.35 -16.80 14.14
CA ALA A 132 3.38 -15.57 14.94
C ALA A 132 2.02 -14.85 15.00
N ILE A 133 1.10 -15.17 14.10
CA ILE A 133 -0.16 -14.45 13.90
C ILE A 133 -1.32 -15.45 13.98
N GLU A 134 -2.01 -15.46 15.10
CA GLU A 134 -3.15 -16.37 15.37
C GLU A 134 -4.21 -16.34 14.25
N GLN A 135 -4.45 -15.17 13.65
CA GLN A 135 -5.41 -15.00 12.54
C GLN A 135 -5.04 -15.80 11.28
N LEU A 136 -3.77 -16.17 11.11
CA LEU A 136 -3.29 -16.96 9.96
C LEU A 136 -3.31 -18.47 10.21
N GLU A 137 -3.39 -18.94 11.46
CA GLU A 137 -3.35 -20.37 11.80
C GLU A 137 -4.50 -21.15 11.17
N ASN A 138 -5.70 -20.54 11.15
CA ASN A 138 -6.95 -21.20 10.80
C ASN A 138 -7.54 -20.73 9.46
N ILE A 139 -6.78 -20.03 8.63
CA ILE A 139 -7.31 -19.63 7.32
C ILE A 139 -7.37 -20.80 6.34
N THR A 140 -8.36 -20.76 5.44
CA THR A 140 -8.48 -21.75 4.38
C THR A 140 -7.40 -21.56 3.32
N GLN A 141 -7.06 -22.63 2.59
CA GLN A 141 -6.16 -22.54 1.43
C GLN A 141 -6.62 -21.51 0.40
N ASN A 142 -7.93 -21.37 0.18
CA ASN A 142 -8.48 -20.35 -0.71
C ASN A 142 -8.19 -18.93 -0.21
N THR A 143 -8.26 -18.70 1.10
CA THR A 143 -7.93 -17.39 1.69
C THR A 143 -6.45 -17.10 1.56
N GLU A 144 -5.59 -18.07 1.85
CA GLU A 144 -4.14 -17.96 1.68
C GLU A 144 -3.77 -17.64 0.23
N TYR A 145 -4.33 -18.40 -0.72
CA TYR A 145 -4.15 -18.13 -2.15
C TYR A 145 -4.58 -16.70 -2.54
N LYS A 146 -5.70 -16.24 -2.00
CA LYS A 146 -6.22 -14.90 -2.25
C LYS A 146 -5.32 -13.81 -1.67
N LEU A 147 -4.79 -14.00 -0.47
CA LEU A 147 -3.80 -13.10 0.15
C LEU A 147 -2.57 -12.94 -0.74
N LYS A 148 -2.00 -14.06 -1.19
CA LYS A 148 -0.86 -14.09 -2.13
C LYS A 148 -1.18 -13.36 -3.44
N GLN A 149 -2.31 -13.73 -4.06
CA GLN A 149 -2.72 -13.17 -5.35
C GLN A 149 -2.86 -11.65 -5.30
N VAL A 150 -3.57 -11.13 -4.28
CA VAL A 150 -3.82 -9.69 -4.18
C VAL A 150 -2.56 -8.92 -3.77
N LEU A 151 -1.71 -9.48 -2.91
CA LEU A 151 -0.43 -8.88 -2.58
C LEU A 151 0.42 -8.66 -3.85
N PHE A 152 0.63 -9.70 -4.66
CA PHE A 152 1.40 -9.54 -5.90
C PHE A 152 0.74 -8.61 -6.91
N ARG A 153 -0.60 -8.56 -6.94
CA ARG A 153 -1.31 -7.60 -7.79
C ARG A 153 -1.10 -6.15 -7.34
N ILE A 154 -1.10 -5.90 -6.03
CA ILE A 154 -0.76 -4.58 -5.49
C ILE A 154 0.68 -4.18 -5.87
N LEU A 155 1.65 -5.10 -5.76
CA LEU A 155 3.03 -4.83 -6.13
C LEU A 155 3.18 -4.53 -7.63
N GLU A 156 2.45 -5.23 -8.50
CA GLU A 156 2.44 -4.97 -9.95
C GLU A 156 1.81 -3.60 -10.25
N GLU A 157 0.63 -3.32 -9.70
CA GLU A 157 -0.09 -2.06 -9.93
C GLU A 157 0.65 -0.83 -9.37
N SER A 158 1.42 -1.01 -8.29
CA SER A 158 2.32 0.02 -7.74
C SER A 158 3.64 0.16 -8.49
N MET A 159 3.87 -0.64 -9.54
CA MET A 159 5.13 -0.71 -10.28
C MET A 159 6.33 -1.13 -9.42
N PHE A 160 6.09 -1.92 -8.39
CA PHE A 160 7.13 -2.50 -7.53
C PHE A 160 7.71 -3.78 -8.11
N ILE A 161 6.93 -4.46 -8.96
CA ILE A 161 7.36 -5.57 -9.79
C ILE A 161 6.87 -5.36 -11.23
N ASP A 162 7.58 -5.98 -12.18
CA ASP A 162 7.24 -5.89 -13.60
C ASP A 162 5.89 -6.57 -13.93
N SER A 163 5.63 -7.70 -13.32
CA SER A 163 4.39 -8.46 -13.50
C SER A 163 4.20 -9.50 -12.40
N THR A 164 2.95 -9.91 -12.17
CA THR A 164 2.62 -11.03 -11.27
C THR A 164 3.17 -12.37 -11.78
N LYS A 165 3.50 -12.48 -13.06
CA LYS A 165 4.09 -13.68 -13.68
C LYS A 165 5.59 -13.79 -13.43
N ASN A 166 6.36 -12.77 -13.76
CA ASN A 166 7.82 -12.79 -13.67
C ASN A 166 8.33 -12.39 -12.28
N LYS A 167 7.68 -11.40 -11.66
CA LYS A 167 7.99 -10.84 -10.33
C LYS A 167 9.42 -10.29 -10.22
N ASN A 168 9.91 -9.65 -11.29
CA ASN A 168 11.17 -8.94 -11.23
C ASN A 168 10.98 -7.64 -10.44
N ILE A 169 11.84 -7.43 -9.44
CA ILE A 169 11.78 -6.28 -8.53
C ILE A 169 12.18 -5.02 -9.29
N LEU A 170 11.36 -3.98 -9.17
CA LEU A 170 11.64 -2.64 -9.68
C LEU A 170 11.79 -1.71 -8.47
N LYS A 171 12.88 -0.91 -8.43
CA LYS A 171 13.01 0.12 -7.38
C LYS A 171 12.10 1.30 -7.73
N PRO A 172 11.12 1.65 -6.88
CA PRO A 172 10.29 2.82 -7.10
C PRO A 172 11.12 4.11 -7.11
N ILE A 173 10.77 5.03 -8.02
CA ILE A 173 11.36 6.37 -8.04
C ILE A 173 10.44 7.29 -7.25
N LEU A 174 10.94 7.87 -6.16
CA LEU A 174 10.24 8.85 -5.36
C LEU A 174 10.74 10.25 -5.69
N SER A 175 9.83 11.24 -5.75
CA SER A 175 10.21 12.66 -5.76
C SER A 175 10.78 13.07 -4.39
N ASN A 176 11.50 14.20 -4.36
CA ASN A 176 12.01 14.73 -3.10
C ASN A 176 10.88 15.08 -2.12
N GLU A 177 9.75 15.54 -2.65
CA GLU A 177 8.54 15.88 -1.90
C GLU A 177 7.94 14.66 -1.22
N VAL A 178 7.82 13.55 -1.94
CA VAL A 178 7.31 12.28 -1.35
C VAL A 178 8.29 11.73 -0.31
N ILE A 179 9.61 11.80 -0.57
CA ILE A 179 10.63 11.39 0.40
C ILE A 179 10.51 12.21 1.68
N GLU A 180 10.39 13.53 1.58
CA GLU A 180 10.23 14.44 2.70
C GLU A 180 8.96 14.14 3.50
N LEU A 181 7.81 13.96 2.81
CA LEU A 181 6.52 13.63 3.43
C LEU A 181 6.57 12.29 4.19
N ILE A 182 7.28 11.29 3.65
CA ILE A 182 7.48 10.02 4.34
C ILE A 182 8.41 10.19 5.54
N ALA A 183 9.51 10.93 5.37
CA ALA A 183 10.49 11.14 6.44
C ALA A 183 9.87 11.85 7.66
N LYS A 184 9.09 12.90 7.42
CA LYS A 184 8.41 13.67 8.49
C LYS A 184 7.37 12.85 9.26
N ASP A 185 6.73 11.89 8.58
CA ASP A 185 5.75 11.00 9.22
C ASP A 185 6.47 9.85 9.97
N ASN A 186 7.13 8.99 9.22
CA ASN A 186 7.94 7.91 9.76
C ASN A 186 8.94 7.41 8.71
N PRO A 187 10.24 7.73 8.85
CA PRO A 187 11.27 7.36 7.88
C PRO A 187 11.45 5.84 7.71
N ALA A 188 10.95 5.01 8.64
CA ALA A 188 10.99 3.56 8.50
C ALA A 188 10.21 3.05 7.28
N PHE A 189 9.19 3.79 6.81
CA PHE A 189 8.47 3.42 5.60
C PHE A 189 9.31 3.51 4.33
N LEU A 190 10.41 4.28 4.32
CA LEU A 190 11.35 4.32 3.19
C LEU A 190 11.98 2.94 2.92
N LYS A 191 12.13 2.07 3.95
CA LYS A 191 12.57 0.68 3.74
C LYS A 191 11.67 -0.08 2.76
N ALA A 192 10.36 0.18 2.83
CA ALA A 192 9.42 -0.44 1.90
C ALA A 192 9.46 0.17 0.50
N PHE A 193 10.21 1.25 0.27
CA PHE A 193 10.57 1.78 -1.05
C PHE A 193 12.01 1.43 -1.44
N LEU A 194 12.58 0.40 -0.83
CA LEU A 194 13.91 -0.16 -1.08
C LEU A 194 15.07 0.82 -0.81
N PHE A 195 14.88 1.71 0.16
CA PHE A 195 15.96 2.53 0.68
C PHE A 195 16.80 1.72 1.67
N THR A 196 18.12 1.85 1.56
CA THR A 196 19.07 1.30 2.53
C THR A 196 19.04 2.10 3.83
N ASP A 197 19.53 1.52 4.94
CA ASP A 197 19.66 2.26 6.20
C ASP A 197 20.53 3.52 6.04
N TYR A 198 21.58 3.46 5.23
CA TYR A 198 22.42 4.61 4.93
C TYR A 198 21.65 5.73 4.18
N GLU A 199 20.87 5.38 3.14
CA GLU A 199 20.04 6.36 2.42
C GLU A 199 19.01 6.99 3.37
N ILE A 200 18.41 6.20 4.29
CA ILE A 200 17.45 6.70 5.27
C ILE A 200 18.11 7.68 6.25
N GLU A 201 19.31 7.40 6.73
CA GLU A 201 20.02 8.35 7.61
C GLU A 201 20.33 9.67 6.87
N LYS A 202 20.71 9.63 5.59
CA LYS A 202 20.88 10.84 4.79
C LYS A 202 19.57 11.61 4.57
N VAL A 203 18.45 10.92 4.44
CA VAL A 203 17.13 11.56 4.38
C VAL A 203 16.79 12.25 5.70
N LYS A 204 17.06 11.59 6.84
CA LYS A 204 16.85 12.20 8.18
C LYS A 204 17.71 13.45 8.37
N GLU A 205 19.01 13.40 8.05
CA GLU A 205 19.91 14.56 8.13
C GLU A 205 19.42 15.76 7.30
N ARG A 206 18.68 15.48 6.19
CA ARG A 206 18.21 16.53 5.28
C ARG A 206 16.87 17.13 5.68
N TYR A 207 15.96 16.34 6.26
CA TYR A 207 14.55 16.75 6.43
C TYR A 207 14.05 16.76 7.88
N LEU A 208 14.80 16.20 8.82
CA LEU A 208 14.48 16.19 10.26
C LEU A 208 15.51 16.90 11.08
#